data_454571db69362b1326b007efdcd1f4d0
#
_entry.id   454571db69362b1326b007efdcd1f4d0
#
_cell.length_a   1.000
_cell.length_b   1.000
_cell.length_c   1.000
_cell.angle_alpha   90.00
_cell.angle_beta   90.00
_cell.angle_gamma   90.00
#
_symmetry.space_group_name_H-M   'P 1'
#
loop_
_entity.id
_entity.type
_entity.pdbx_description
1 polymer ?
#
loop_
_entity_poly.entity_id
_entity_poly.type
_entity_poly.pdbx_seq_one_letter_code
_entity_poly.pdbx_strand_id
1 'polypeptide(L)'
;MNSFSFNRFRKALRWVWSMNFRSLMMWTTGFSLVIFFAEMMIWYLNTGMTTENIVGIILLFITIFFMIGVGASISSMFLEVNKKPRREAFLMLPASNLEKYLSVVLYFTVAWTVCIFLSIAVGDTLRMVFRSLVSGDEWVSCIPRFIDSFMPSFLYRSIYDYTLSYKVMQAVVLTAMMFWIHSFYTLGATLLRKYTFVLTSLTFIFIIALFGDVVNNSRIELFTAVWEGDRYVSQGVGTLAYVLAVVLPLLAAINYWASFHIFKGFQLITNKWTNYDILKR
;
A
#
# COMPACT_ATOMS: atom_id res chain seq x y z
N MET A 1 28.39 14.70 -10.54
CA MET A 1 27.65 13.54 -11.12
C MET A 1 26.16 13.87 -11.18
N ASN A 2 25.75 14.71 -12.11
CA ASN A 2 24.38 15.27 -12.13
C ASN A 2 23.41 14.55 -13.07
N SER A 3 23.88 13.65 -13.92
CA SER A 3 23.01 12.89 -14.86
C SER A 3 22.67 11.52 -14.30
N PHE A 4 21.42 11.11 -14.46
CA PHE A 4 20.94 9.76 -14.13
C PHE A 4 21.60 8.71 -15.04
N SER A 5 22.03 7.57 -14.46
CA SER A 5 22.60 6.44 -15.20
C SER A 5 21.92 5.15 -14.76
N PHE A 6 21.32 4.45 -15.71
CA PHE A 6 20.63 3.19 -15.44
C PHE A 6 21.56 2.11 -14.87
N ASN A 7 22.82 2.08 -15.31
CA ASN A 7 23.82 1.14 -14.77
C ASN A 7 24.12 1.38 -13.29
N ARG A 8 24.26 2.65 -12.88
CA ARG A 8 24.47 3.00 -11.45
C ARG A 8 23.21 2.71 -10.64
N PHE A 9 22.04 3.05 -11.17
CA PHE A 9 20.75 2.72 -10.55
C PHE A 9 20.59 1.23 -10.31
N ARG A 10 20.86 0.38 -11.33
CA ARG A 10 20.80 -1.07 -11.20
C ARG A 10 21.76 -1.62 -10.13
N LYS A 11 22.97 -1.06 -10.03
CA LYS A 11 23.93 -1.44 -8.98
C LYS A 11 23.44 -1.05 -7.59
N ALA A 12 22.87 0.15 -7.43
CA ALA A 12 22.27 0.61 -6.19
C ALA A 12 21.07 -0.27 -5.78
N LEU A 13 20.17 -0.60 -6.73
CA LEU A 13 19.04 -1.49 -6.51
C LEU A 13 19.49 -2.90 -6.10
N ARG A 14 20.52 -3.45 -6.76
CA ARG A 14 21.10 -4.75 -6.39
C ARG A 14 21.68 -4.73 -4.98
N TRP A 15 22.31 -3.62 -4.58
CA TRP A 15 22.83 -3.46 -3.22
C TRP A 15 21.68 -3.45 -2.19
N VAL A 16 20.62 -2.66 -2.43
CA VAL A 16 19.43 -2.63 -1.55
C VAL A 16 18.78 -4.01 -1.46
N TRP A 17 18.67 -4.73 -2.58
CA TRP A 17 18.17 -6.10 -2.63
C TRP A 17 19.00 -7.04 -1.77
N SER A 18 20.31 -7.09 -1.98
CA SER A 18 21.19 -8.01 -1.25
C SER A 18 21.19 -7.79 0.26
N MET A 19 21.08 -6.53 0.68
CA MET A 19 21.04 -6.16 2.10
C MET A 19 19.74 -6.58 2.81
N ASN A 20 18.65 -6.64 2.07
CA ASN A 20 17.32 -6.88 2.65
C ASN A 20 16.73 -8.25 2.29
N PHE A 21 17.36 -9.02 1.41
CA PHE A 21 16.82 -10.28 0.90
C PHE A 21 16.50 -11.29 1.99
N ARG A 22 17.43 -11.50 2.94
CA ARG A 22 17.20 -12.43 4.06
C ARG A 22 16.00 -12.01 4.93
N SER A 23 15.91 -10.72 5.21
CA SER A 23 14.78 -10.16 5.96
C SER A 23 13.45 -10.35 5.21
N LEU A 24 13.47 -10.09 3.89
CA LEU A 24 12.31 -10.29 3.02
C LEU A 24 11.81 -11.73 3.07
N MET A 25 12.70 -12.72 2.92
CA MET A 25 12.32 -14.14 2.97
C MET A 25 11.76 -14.55 4.34
N MET A 26 12.38 -14.10 5.44
CA MET A 26 11.87 -14.38 6.78
C MET A 26 10.47 -13.79 7.00
N TRP A 27 10.22 -12.55 6.56
CA TRP A 27 8.92 -11.92 6.68
C TRP A 27 7.88 -12.60 5.79
N THR A 28 8.23 -12.98 4.56
CA THR A 28 7.32 -13.72 3.65
C THR A 28 6.86 -15.03 4.29
N THR A 29 7.79 -15.82 4.84
CA THR A 29 7.45 -17.07 5.53
C THR A 29 6.60 -16.81 6.77
N GLY A 30 6.98 -15.83 7.60
CA GLY A 30 6.23 -15.47 8.80
C GLY A 30 4.81 -15.03 8.48
N PHE A 31 4.63 -14.17 7.48
CA PHE A 31 3.30 -13.72 7.04
C PHE A 31 2.45 -14.85 6.46
N SER A 32 3.05 -15.77 5.69
CA SER A 32 2.34 -16.95 5.18
C SER A 32 1.76 -17.80 6.32
N LEU A 33 2.54 -18.01 7.38
CA LEU A 33 2.07 -18.76 8.55
C LEU A 33 0.98 -18.00 9.32
N VAL A 34 1.15 -16.69 9.52
CA VAL A 34 0.13 -15.85 10.18
C VAL A 34 -1.19 -15.90 9.41
N ILE A 35 -1.15 -15.78 8.09
CA ILE A 35 -2.35 -15.84 7.24
C ILE A 35 -3.00 -17.23 7.35
N PHE A 36 -2.21 -18.30 7.20
CA PHE A 36 -2.71 -19.66 7.34
C PHE A 36 -3.44 -19.87 8.66
N PHE A 37 -2.82 -19.54 9.80
CA PHE A 37 -3.44 -19.71 11.11
C PHE A 37 -4.66 -18.81 11.31
N ALA A 38 -4.62 -17.57 10.84
CA ALA A 38 -5.76 -16.66 10.94
C ALA A 38 -6.95 -17.16 10.12
N GLU A 39 -6.75 -17.62 8.90
CA GLU A 39 -7.81 -18.17 8.06
C GLU A 39 -8.39 -19.46 8.67
N MET A 40 -7.54 -20.33 9.22
CA MET A 40 -7.99 -21.53 9.93
C MET A 40 -8.82 -21.17 11.16
N MET A 41 -8.40 -20.16 11.92
CA MET A 41 -9.13 -19.66 13.09
C MET A 41 -10.49 -19.06 12.70
N ILE A 42 -10.52 -18.22 11.65
CA ILE A 42 -11.76 -17.64 11.12
C ILE A 42 -12.73 -18.78 10.74
N TRP A 43 -12.24 -19.79 10.05
CA TRP A 43 -13.06 -20.93 9.66
C TRP A 43 -13.58 -21.70 10.86
N TYR A 44 -12.73 -22.00 11.83
CA TYR A 44 -13.11 -22.74 13.04
C TYR A 44 -14.18 -22.00 13.88
N LEU A 45 -14.03 -20.67 14.02
CA LEU A 45 -14.96 -19.87 14.79
C LEU A 45 -16.32 -19.66 14.12
N ASN A 46 -16.42 -19.89 12.80
CA ASN A 46 -17.62 -19.64 12.00
C ASN A 46 -18.20 -20.90 11.35
N THR A 47 -18.00 -22.08 11.95
CA THR A 47 -18.45 -23.37 11.41
C THR A 47 -19.98 -23.49 11.14
N GLY A 48 -20.79 -22.63 11.77
CA GLY A 48 -22.23 -22.54 11.54
C GLY A 48 -22.68 -21.69 10.37
N MET A 49 -21.73 -20.97 9.72
CA MET A 49 -22.02 -20.09 8.58
C MET A 49 -21.86 -20.83 7.25
N THR A 50 -22.47 -20.27 6.20
CA THR A 50 -22.24 -20.76 4.83
C THR A 50 -20.80 -20.50 4.41
N THR A 51 -20.25 -21.37 3.57
CA THR A 51 -18.88 -21.21 3.00
C THR A 51 -18.67 -19.84 2.40
N GLU A 52 -19.68 -19.29 1.73
CA GLU A 52 -19.60 -17.97 1.08
C GLU A 52 -19.42 -16.84 2.09
N ASN A 53 -20.12 -16.88 3.21
CA ASN A 53 -19.96 -15.88 4.28
C ASN A 53 -18.59 -15.96 4.95
N ILE A 54 -18.08 -17.18 5.19
CA ILE A 54 -16.75 -17.38 5.76
C ILE A 54 -15.67 -16.84 4.83
N VAL A 55 -15.76 -17.13 3.52
CA VAL A 55 -14.85 -16.57 2.49
C VAL A 55 -14.92 -15.05 2.47
N GLY A 56 -16.11 -14.46 2.65
CA GLY A 56 -16.26 -13.01 2.77
C GLY A 56 -15.49 -12.40 3.96
N ILE A 57 -15.53 -13.06 5.12
CA ILE A 57 -14.78 -12.64 6.34
C ILE A 57 -13.28 -12.78 6.10
N ILE A 58 -12.83 -13.90 5.51
CA ILE A 58 -11.42 -14.11 5.16
C ILE A 58 -10.94 -13.02 4.18
N LEU A 59 -11.74 -12.72 3.16
CA LEU A 59 -11.41 -11.69 2.18
C LEU A 59 -11.21 -10.29 2.83
N LEU A 60 -12.10 -9.93 3.77
CA LEU A 60 -11.96 -8.69 4.55
C LEU A 60 -10.65 -8.69 5.34
N PHE A 61 -10.36 -9.78 6.05
CA PHE A 61 -9.10 -9.92 6.80
C PHE A 61 -7.87 -9.79 5.89
N ILE A 62 -7.83 -10.51 4.77
CA ILE A 62 -6.72 -10.47 3.80
C ILE A 62 -6.53 -9.05 3.24
N THR A 63 -7.64 -8.38 2.90
CA THR A 63 -7.60 -7.01 2.36
C THR A 63 -7.01 -6.02 3.38
N ILE A 64 -7.46 -6.07 4.63
CA ILE A 64 -6.92 -5.24 5.72
C ILE A 64 -5.44 -5.56 5.95
N PHE A 65 -5.08 -6.85 6.02
CA PHE A 65 -3.70 -7.31 6.20
C PHE A 65 -2.79 -6.80 5.07
N PHE A 66 -3.24 -6.89 3.82
CA PHE A 66 -2.50 -6.39 2.65
C PHE A 66 -2.27 -4.88 2.74
N MET A 67 -3.31 -4.10 3.02
CA MET A 67 -3.21 -2.64 3.12
C MET A 67 -2.26 -2.20 4.23
N ILE A 68 -2.38 -2.80 5.43
CA ILE A 68 -1.47 -2.54 6.56
C ILE A 68 -0.04 -2.96 6.20
N GLY A 69 0.14 -4.13 5.59
CA GLY A 69 1.45 -4.65 5.19
C GLY A 69 2.15 -3.75 4.18
N VAL A 70 1.46 -3.29 3.15
CA VAL A 70 2.00 -2.36 2.16
C VAL A 70 2.35 -1.02 2.80
N GLY A 71 1.47 -0.45 3.63
CA GLY A 71 1.74 0.80 4.36
C GLY A 71 2.95 0.68 5.29
N ALA A 72 3.07 -0.42 6.02
CA ALA A 72 4.20 -0.70 6.90
C ALA A 72 5.51 -0.87 6.11
N SER A 73 5.48 -1.56 4.96
CA SER A 73 6.66 -1.73 4.10
C SER A 73 7.17 -0.39 3.59
N ILE A 74 6.29 0.46 3.07
CA ILE A 74 6.65 1.81 2.59
C ILE A 74 7.23 2.65 3.72
N SER A 75 6.60 2.64 4.89
CA SER A 75 7.09 3.36 6.08
C SER A 75 8.46 2.87 6.57
N SER A 76 8.82 1.63 6.29
CA SER A 76 10.10 1.04 6.71
C SER A 76 11.26 1.31 5.77
N MET A 77 11.04 1.97 4.62
CA MET A 77 12.03 2.18 3.54
C MET A 77 13.41 2.64 4.04
N PHE A 78 13.45 3.56 4.97
CA PHE A 78 14.70 4.17 5.44
C PHE A 78 15.11 3.69 6.84
N LEU A 79 14.35 2.82 7.50
CA LEU A 79 14.69 2.33 8.86
C LEU A 79 16.05 1.63 8.90
N GLU A 80 16.35 0.81 7.91
CA GLU A 80 17.63 0.10 7.84
C GLU A 80 18.79 1.05 7.48
N VAL A 81 18.55 2.05 6.63
CA VAL A 81 19.51 3.09 6.30
C VAL A 81 19.76 4.05 7.49
N ASN A 82 18.83 4.11 8.44
CA ASN A 82 19.01 4.93 9.65
C ASN A 82 20.01 4.32 10.66
N LYS A 83 20.38 3.05 10.53
CA LYS A 83 21.44 2.43 11.32
C LYS A 83 22.82 2.91 10.84
N LYS A 84 23.66 3.44 11.76
CA LYS A 84 24.92 4.13 11.43
C LYS A 84 25.79 3.40 10.40
N PRO A 85 26.17 2.11 10.58
CA PRO A 85 27.08 1.44 9.65
C PRO A 85 26.46 1.23 8.25
N ARG A 86 25.17 0.96 8.17
CA ARG A 86 24.46 0.82 6.89
C ARG A 86 24.28 2.16 6.18
N ARG A 87 24.09 3.22 6.95
CA ARG A 87 23.99 4.58 6.42
C ARG A 87 25.28 5.04 5.79
N GLU A 88 26.41 4.80 6.44
CA GLU A 88 27.74 5.07 5.90
C GLU A 88 27.95 4.35 4.57
N ALA A 89 27.74 3.04 4.53
CA ALA A 89 27.86 2.25 3.31
C ALA A 89 26.93 2.74 2.19
N PHE A 90 25.67 3.08 2.51
CA PHE A 90 24.70 3.57 1.56
C PHE A 90 25.07 4.95 0.98
N LEU A 91 25.54 5.87 1.83
CA LEU A 91 25.96 7.22 1.40
C LEU A 91 27.22 7.16 0.53
N MET A 92 28.11 6.21 0.78
CA MET A 92 29.34 5.99 0.00
C MET A 92 29.12 5.29 -1.36
N LEU A 93 27.91 4.78 -1.65
CA LEU A 93 27.64 4.18 -2.96
C LEU A 93 27.94 5.15 -4.10
N PRO A 94 28.64 4.73 -5.18
CA PRO A 94 28.95 5.58 -6.33
C PRO A 94 27.73 5.79 -7.24
N ALA A 95 26.66 6.36 -6.70
CA ALA A 95 25.39 6.62 -7.34
C ALA A 95 24.89 8.02 -6.96
N SER A 96 24.12 8.66 -7.83
CA SER A 96 23.51 9.96 -7.53
C SER A 96 22.42 9.81 -6.44
N ASN A 97 22.07 10.92 -5.77
CA ASN A 97 21.01 10.90 -4.76
C ASN A 97 19.67 10.42 -5.33
N LEU A 98 19.37 10.76 -6.59
CA LEU A 98 18.15 10.29 -7.26
C LEU A 98 18.17 8.78 -7.48
N GLU A 99 19.30 8.23 -7.95
CA GLU A 99 19.46 6.79 -8.17
C GLU A 99 19.33 6.00 -6.86
N LYS A 100 19.92 6.51 -5.77
CA LYS A 100 19.80 5.93 -4.43
C LYS A 100 18.37 5.97 -3.91
N TYR A 101 17.72 7.12 -4.02
CA TYR A 101 16.34 7.31 -3.57
C TYR A 101 15.38 6.37 -4.32
N LEU A 102 15.44 6.39 -5.66
CA LEU A 102 14.58 5.52 -6.48
C LEU A 102 14.84 4.03 -6.25
N SER A 103 16.09 3.62 -5.98
CA SER A 103 16.38 2.21 -5.70
C SER A 103 15.72 1.71 -4.42
N VAL A 104 15.68 2.54 -3.38
CA VAL A 104 15.00 2.21 -2.12
C VAL A 104 13.49 2.22 -2.30
N VAL A 105 12.94 3.29 -2.89
CA VAL A 105 11.50 3.40 -3.13
C VAL A 105 10.99 2.22 -3.96
N LEU A 106 11.65 1.91 -5.08
CA LEU A 106 11.25 0.80 -5.96
C LEU A 106 11.32 -0.54 -5.23
N TYR A 107 12.37 -0.80 -4.47
CA TYR A 107 12.51 -2.04 -3.73
C TYR A 107 11.38 -2.23 -2.71
N PHE A 108 11.16 -1.24 -1.85
CA PHE A 108 10.15 -1.35 -0.80
C PHE A 108 8.71 -1.30 -1.33
N THR A 109 8.47 -0.66 -2.47
CA THR A 109 7.16 -0.69 -3.10
C THR A 109 6.91 -2.01 -3.83
N VAL A 110 7.80 -2.41 -4.73
CA VAL A 110 7.53 -3.55 -5.62
C VAL A 110 7.85 -4.88 -4.93
N ALA A 111 9.07 -5.05 -4.41
CA ALA A 111 9.47 -6.35 -3.85
C ALA A 111 8.63 -6.74 -2.64
N TRP A 112 8.35 -5.81 -1.74
CA TRP A 112 7.51 -6.08 -0.58
C TRP A 112 6.05 -6.32 -0.92
N THR A 113 5.47 -5.56 -1.84
CA THR A 113 4.09 -5.80 -2.31
C THR A 113 3.95 -7.19 -2.93
N VAL A 114 4.91 -7.58 -3.77
CA VAL A 114 4.95 -8.95 -4.33
C VAL A 114 5.08 -10.01 -3.24
N CYS A 115 5.94 -9.79 -2.24
CA CYS A 115 6.13 -10.73 -1.14
C CYS A 115 4.89 -10.85 -0.24
N ILE A 116 4.20 -9.75 0.06
CA ILE A 116 2.95 -9.79 0.82
C ILE A 116 1.88 -10.56 0.04
N PHE A 117 1.77 -10.30 -1.28
CA PHE A 117 0.84 -11.03 -2.14
C PHE A 117 1.17 -12.54 -2.19
N LEU A 118 2.45 -12.90 -2.34
CA LEU A 118 2.90 -14.29 -2.28
C LEU A 118 2.61 -14.93 -0.92
N SER A 119 2.76 -14.17 0.17
CA SER A 119 2.43 -14.66 1.51
C SER A 119 0.95 -15.00 1.65
N ILE A 120 0.07 -14.17 1.08
CA ILE A 120 -1.37 -14.43 1.03
C ILE A 120 -1.64 -15.68 0.20
N ALA A 121 -1.04 -15.78 -0.98
CA ALA A 121 -1.24 -16.92 -1.87
C ALA A 121 -0.80 -18.25 -1.22
N VAL A 122 0.35 -18.25 -0.55
CA VAL A 122 0.86 -19.45 0.16
C VAL A 122 -0.02 -19.78 1.37
N GLY A 123 -0.41 -18.78 2.17
CA GLY A 123 -1.28 -18.99 3.35
C GLY A 123 -2.63 -19.58 2.98
N ASP A 124 -3.33 -18.99 1.98
CA ASP A 124 -4.62 -19.49 1.49
C ASP A 124 -4.49 -20.91 0.89
N THR A 125 -3.40 -21.17 0.13
CA THR A 125 -3.15 -22.53 -0.42
C THR A 125 -2.91 -23.54 0.70
N LEU A 126 -2.13 -23.21 1.73
CA LEU A 126 -1.91 -24.10 2.89
C LEU A 126 -3.21 -24.40 3.62
N ARG A 127 -4.09 -23.40 3.80
CA ARG A 127 -5.43 -23.58 4.37
C ARG A 127 -6.26 -24.58 3.55
N MET A 128 -6.32 -24.39 2.23
CA MET A 128 -7.07 -25.27 1.34
C MET A 128 -6.57 -26.73 1.43
N VAL A 129 -5.25 -26.93 1.34
CA VAL A 129 -4.64 -28.26 1.44
C VAL A 129 -4.96 -28.90 2.79
N PHE A 130 -4.77 -28.18 3.89
CA PHE A 130 -5.01 -28.71 5.22
C PHE A 130 -6.49 -29.12 5.40
N ARG A 131 -7.43 -28.28 4.98
CA ARG A 131 -8.85 -28.56 5.09
C ARG A 131 -9.30 -29.73 4.21
N SER A 132 -8.78 -29.83 3.00
CA SER A 132 -9.06 -30.97 2.12
C SER A 132 -8.60 -32.29 2.74
N LEU A 133 -7.44 -32.29 3.41
CA LEU A 133 -6.88 -33.47 4.05
C LEU A 133 -7.62 -33.88 5.34
N VAL A 134 -8.08 -32.89 6.13
CA VAL A 134 -8.69 -33.16 7.46
C VAL A 134 -10.21 -33.34 7.39
N SER A 135 -10.88 -32.47 6.60
CA SER A 135 -12.36 -32.41 6.58
C SER A 135 -12.98 -32.87 5.25
N GLY A 136 -12.16 -33.13 4.21
CA GLY A 136 -12.65 -33.48 2.88
C GLY A 136 -13.39 -32.34 2.17
N ASP A 137 -13.16 -31.07 2.59
CA ASP A 137 -13.87 -29.93 2.07
C ASP A 137 -13.41 -29.57 0.64
N GLU A 138 -14.31 -28.89 -0.08
CA GLU A 138 -14.04 -28.39 -1.42
C GLU A 138 -12.91 -27.32 -1.42
N TRP A 139 -12.19 -27.29 -2.54
CA TRP A 139 -11.12 -26.31 -2.77
C TRP A 139 -11.68 -24.94 -3.12
N VAL A 140 -11.86 -24.08 -2.11
CA VAL A 140 -12.36 -22.71 -2.28
C VAL A 140 -11.27 -21.71 -1.92
N SER A 141 -10.64 -21.09 -2.95
CA SER A 141 -9.63 -20.06 -2.80
C SER A 141 -10.24 -18.66 -2.65
N CYS A 142 -9.66 -17.86 -1.77
CA CYS A 142 -10.00 -16.45 -1.60
C CYS A 142 -9.25 -15.53 -2.60
N ILE A 143 -8.18 -16.02 -3.24
CA ILE A 143 -7.29 -15.21 -4.10
C ILE A 143 -8.01 -14.60 -5.30
N PRO A 144 -8.85 -15.33 -6.09
CA PRO A 144 -9.54 -14.72 -7.22
C PRO A 144 -10.40 -13.52 -6.79
N ARG A 145 -11.20 -13.68 -5.73
CA ARG A 145 -12.04 -12.59 -5.18
C ARG A 145 -11.20 -11.45 -4.61
N PHE A 146 -10.02 -11.75 -4.04
CA PHE A 146 -9.09 -10.73 -3.57
C PHE A 146 -8.53 -9.90 -4.72
N ILE A 147 -8.10 -10.53 -5.82
CA ILE A 147 -7.65 -9.84 -7.04
C ILE A 147 -8.78 -8.98 -7.61
N ASP A 148 -9.97 -9.53 -7.70
CA ASP A 148 -11.16 -8.83 -8.20
C ASP A 148 -11.49 -7.57 -7.39
N SER A 149 -11.25 -7.58 -6.07
CA SER A 149 -11.49 -6.41 -5.21
C SER A 149 -10.61 -5.19 -5.55
N PHE A 150 -9.46 -5.40 -6.22
CA PHE A 150 -8.58 -4.33 -6.71
C PHE A 150 -8.81 -3.97 -8.18
N MET A 151 -9.62 -4.75 -8.89
CA MET A 151 -9.92 -4.46 -10.28
C MET A 151 -10.89 -3.28 -10.37
N PRO A 152 -10.59 -2.28 -11.20
CA PRO A 152 -11.54 -1.21 -11.46
C PRO A 152 -12.86 -1.80 -12.01
N SER A 153 -13.97 -1.21 -11.63
CA SER A 153 -15.32 -1.70 -11.99
C SER A 153 -15.56 -1.81 -13.50
N PHE A 154 -14.74 -1.14 -14.33
CA PHE A 154 -14.84 -1.26 -15.80
C PHE A 154 -14.28 -2.59 -16.35
N LEU A 155 -13.39 -3.26 -15.61
CA LEU A 155 -12.87 -4.59 -15.96
C LEU A 155 -13.79 -5.71 -15.45
N TYR A 156 -14.62 -5.40 -14.47
CA TYR A 156 -15.57 -6.35 -13.91
C TYR A 156 -16.87 -6.32 -14.72
N ARG A 157 -17.35 -7.48 -15.13
CA ARG A 157 -18.68 -7.62 -15.74
C ARG A 157 -19.74 -7.47 -14.64
N SER A 158 -19.94 -6.23 -14.21
CA SER A 158 -20.89 -5.87 -13.16
C SER A 158 -22.32 -6.16 -13.63
N ILE A 159 -23.16 -6.66 -12.70
CA ILE A 159 -24.61 -6.77 -12.88
C ILE A 159 -25.24 -5.40 -13.14
N TYR A 160 -24.49 -4.32 -12.84
CA TYR A 160 -24.91 -2.93 -12.96
C TYR A 160 -24.35 -2.28 -14.23
N ASP A 161 -25.23 -1.66 -15.00
CA ASP A 161 -24.88 -0.96 -16.26
C ASP A 161 -24.40 0.46 -15.96
N TYR A 162 -23.15 0.57 -15.44
CA TYR A 162 -22.52 1.87 -15.20
C TYR A 162 -22.11 2.54 -16.51
N THR A 163 -22.30 3.87 -16.59
CA THR A 163 -21.81 4.66 -17.71
C THR A 163 -20.29 4.59 -17.81
N LEU A 164 -19.75 4.66 -19.05
CA LEU A 164 -18.30 4.62 -19.28
C LEU A 164 -17.59 5.76 -18.53
N SER A 165 -18.18 6.95 -18.49
CA SER A 165 -17.63 8.12 -17.76
C SER A 165 -17.50 7.86 -16.27
N TYR A 166 -18.47 7.20 -15.64
CA TYR A 166 -18.39 6.79 -14.25
C TYR A 166 -17.22 5.81 -14.00
N LYS A 167 -17.15 4.75 -14.81
CA LYS A 167 -16.09 3.71 -14.67
C LYS A 167 -14.69 4.30 -14.82
N VAL A 168 -14.49 5.17 -15.82
CA VAL A 168 -13.20 5.84 -16.06
C VAL A 168 -12.85 6.77 -14.91
N MET A 169 -13.80 7.60 -14.45
CA MET A 169 -13.54 8.54 -13.35
C MET A 169 -13.26 7.81 -12.04
N GLN A 170 -13.96 6.71 -11.75
CA GLN A 170 -13.70 5.87 -10.60
C GLN A 170 -12.27 5.31 -10.63
N ALA A 171 -11.82 4.79 -11.79
CA ALA A 171 -10.46 4.29 -11.95
C ALA A 171 -9.41 5.40 -11.76
N VAL A 172 -9.66 6.59 -12.31
CA VAL A 172 -8.77 7.75 -12.14
C VAL A 172 -8.65 8.16 -10.68
N VAL A 173 -9.77 8.31 -9.98
CA VAL A 173 -9.78 8.73 -8.56
C VAL A 173 -9.12 7.67 -7.69
N LEU A 174 -9.42 6.38 -7.88
CA LEU A 174 -8.79 5.29 -7.12
C LEU A 174 -7.28 5.25 -7.35
N THR A 175 -6.83 5.38 -8.59
CA THR A 175 -5.41 5.41 -8.93
C THR A 175 -4.72 6.63 -8.31
N ALA A 176 -5.32 7.80 -8.41
CA ALA A 176 -4.82 9.03 -7.80
C ALA A 176 -4.72 8.91 -6.27
N MET A 177 -5.72 8.29 -5.63
CA MET A 177 -5.73 8.03 -4.19
C MET A 177 -4.60 7.07 -3.78
N MET A 178 -4.37 5.99 -4.54
CA MET A 178 -3.27 5.06 -4.28
C MET A 178 -1.90 5.76 -4.37
N PHE A 179 -1.68 6.59 -5.40
CA PHE A 179 -0.45 7.39 -5.53
C PHE A 179 -0.28 8.38 -4.38
N TRP A 180 -1.35 9.05 -3.96
CA TRP A 180 -1.30 9.98 -2.84
C TRP A 180 -0.96 9.27 -1.53
N ILE A 181 -1.64 8.15 -1.22
CA ILE A 181 -1.34 7.34 -0.03
C ILE A 181 0.12 6.89 -0.04
N HIS A 182 0.58 6.32 -1.16
CA HIS A 182 1.97 5.88 -1.31
C HIS A 182 2.96 7.03 -1.08
N SER A 183 2.73 8.19 -1.68
CA SER A 183 3.59 9.36 -1.53
C SER A 183 3.61 9.89 -0.09
N PHE A 184 2.46 9.85 0.59
CA PHE A 184 2.33 10.28 1.98
C PHE A 184 3.14 9.38 2.93
N TYR A 185 3.04 8.07 2.79
CA TYR A 185 3.86 7.13 3.55
C TYR A 185 5.35 7.24 3.20
N THR A 186 5.70 7.51 1.95
CA THR A 186 7.08 7.76 1.52
C THR A 186 7.64 9.03 2.15
N LEU A 187 6.85 10.10 2.24
CA LEU A 187 7.23 11.33 2.95
C LEU A 187 7.45 11.06 4.44
N GLY A 188 6.52 10.36 5.09
CA GLY A 188 6.68 9.94 6.48
C GLY A 188 7.94 9.10 6.72
N ALA A 189 8.25 8.17 5.80
CA ALA A 189 9.44 7.33 5.86
C ALA A 189 10.75 8.14 5.78
N THR A 190 10.78 9.22 5.00
CA THR A 190 11.96 10.09 4.90
C THR A 190 12.08 11.08 6.05
N LEU A 191 10.96 11.59 6.54
CA LEU A 191 10.93 12.59 7.60
C LEU A 191 11.24 12.00 8.98
N LEU A 192 10.60 10.88 9.32
CA LEU A 192 10.63 10.28 10.66
C LEU A 192 11.71 9.18 10.73
N ARG A 193 12.39 9.10 11.87
CA ARG A 193 13.40 8.05 12.15
C ARG A 193 12.87 6.93 13.03
N LYS A 194 11.90 7.23 13.87
CA LYS A 194 11.30 6.29 14.83
C LYS A 194 9.80 6.30 14.71
N TYR A 195 9.19 5.16 14.95
CA TYR A 195 7.73 4.99 14.93
C TYR A 195 7.07 5.48 13.63
N THR A 196 7.80 5.41 12.52
CA THR A 196 7.43 5.98 11.22
C THR A 196 6.03 5.53 10.80
N PHE A 197 5.75 4.23 10.83
CA PHE A 197 4.46 3.68 10.44
C PHE A 197 3.33 4.21 11.34
N VAL A 198 3.50 4.14 12.67
CA VAL A 198 2.46 4.54 13.63
C VAL A 198 2.14 6.03 13.49
N LEU A 199 3.16 6.89 13.51
CA LEU A 199 2.95 8.34 13.43
C LEU A 199 2.37 8.75 12.07
N THR A 200 2.85 8.17 10.97
CA THR A 200 2.31 8.46 9.64
C THR A 200 0.87 7.98 9.52
N SER A 201 0.54 6.78 10.03
CA SER A 201 -0.83 6.26 10.00
C SER A 201 -1.78 7.08 10.85
N LEU A 202 -1.38 7.50 12.06
CA LEU A 202 -2.19 8.37 12.91
C LEU A 202 -2.47 9.71 12.22
N THR A 203 -1.43 10.33 11.63
CA THR A 203 -1.60 11.59 10.88
C THR A 203 -2.52 11.38 9.68
N PHE A 204 -2.38 10.27 8.97
CA PHE A 204 -3.23 9.92 7.83
C PHE A 204 -4.70 9.75 8.24
N ILE A 205 -4.96 8.98 9.31
CA ILE A 205 -6.32 8.79 9.85
C ILE A 205 -6.93 10.13 10.26
N PHE A 206 -6.14 10.99 10.92
CA PHE A 206 -6.61 12.32 11.31
C PHE A 206 -7.00 13.18 10.10
N ILE A 207 -6.18 13.19 9.05
CA ILE A 207 -6.48 13.91 7.80
C ILE A 207 -7.75 13.37 7.15
N ILE A 208 -7.91 12.04 7.07
CA ILE A 208 -9.11 11.41 6.48
C ILE A 208 -10.36 11.72 7.31
N ALA A 209 -10.26 11.72 8.65
CA ALA A 209 -11.38 12.06 9.52
C ALA A 209 -11.84 13.52 9.32
N LEU A 210 -10.89 14.47 9.30
CA LEU A 210 -11.20 15.88 9.01
C LEU A 210 -11.82 16.08 7.62
N PHE A 211 -11.24 15.43 6.61
CA PHE A 211 -11.77 15.51 5.25
C PHE A 211 -13.16 14.89 5.15
N GLY A 212 -13.38 13.74 5.77
CA GLY A 212 -14.68 13.06 5.81
C GLY A 212 -15.76 13.93 6.47
N ASP A 213 -15.43 14.61 7.57
CA ASP A 213 -16.35 15.51 8.24
C ASP A 213 -16.73 16.71 7.34
N VAL A 214 -15.75 17.32 6.67
CA VAL A 214 -15.99 18.43 5.73
C VAL A 214 -16.87 17.98 4.56
N VAL A 215 -16.61 16.82 3.98
CA VAL A 215 -17.39 16.29 2.85
C VAL A 215 -18.81 15.96 3.28
N ASN A 216 -18.99 15.32 4.44
CA ASN A 216 -20.31 14.97 4.97
C ASN A 216 -21.16 16.23 5.25
N ASN A 217 -20.57 17.24 5.86
CA ASN A 217 -21.25 18.50 6.19
C ASN A 217 -21.60 19.34 4.94
N SER A 218 -20.78 19.27 3.88
CA SER A 218 -21.02 20.00 2.63
C SER A 218 -22.02 19.32 1.69
N ARG A 219 -22.45 18.11 1.98
CA ARG A 219 -23.34 17.29 1.12
C ARG A 219 -22.85 17.16 -0.32
N ILE A 220 -21.53 17.20 -0.52
CA ILE A 220 -20.90 17.05 -1.84
C ILE A 220 -20.75 15.57 -2.13
N GLU A 221 -21.40 15.10 -3.19
CA GLU A 221 -21.34 13.70 -3.61
C GLU A 221 -20.11 13.44 -4.47
N LEU A 222 -19.44 12.31 -4.20
CA LEU A 222 -18.35 11.82 -5.02
C LEU A 222 -18.87 11.25 -6.35
N PHE A 223 -19.93 10.44 -6.25
CA PHE A 223 -20.66 9.88 -7.38
C PHE A 223 -22.15 9.98 -7.09
N THR A 224 -22.89 10.47 -8.05
CA THR A 224 -24.36 10.51 -7.95
C THR A 224 -24.93 9.15 -8.31
N ALA A 225 -25.79 8.64 -7.45
CA ALA A 225 -26.41 7.35 -7.64
C ALA A 225 -27.92 7.45 -7.45
N VAL A 226 -28.66 6.87 -8.36
CA VAL A 226 -30.12 6.80 -8.30
C VAL A 226 -30.55 5.33 -8.30
N TRP A 227 -31.56 5.01 -7.50
CA TRP A 227 -32.21 3.72 -7.49
C TRP A 227 -33.38 3.76 -8.48
N GLU A 228 -33.38 2.86 -9.46
CA GLU A 228 -34.53 2.59 -10.34
C GLU A 228 -35.11 1.23 -9.95
N GLY A 229 -36.18 1.24 -9.17
CA GLY A 229 -36.74 0.02 -8.57
C GLY A 229 -35.71 -0.66 -7.64
N ASP A 230 -35.43 -1.96 -7.85
CA ASP A 230 -34.45 -2.72 -7.08
C ASP A 230 -33.02 -2.62 -7.64
N ARG A 231 -32.79 -1.81 -8.67
CA ARG A 231 -31.49 -1.66 -9.30
C ARG A 231 -30.84 -0.34 -8.93
N TYR A 232 -29.58 -0.42 -8.49
CA TYR A 232 -28.75 0.74 -8.25
C TYR A 232 -28.12 1.18 -9.58
N VAL A 233 -28.50 2.36 -10.08
CA VAL A 233 -27.96 2.92 -11.32
C VAL A 233 -27.20 4.19 -11.01
N SER A 234 -25.91 4.24 -11.34
CA SER A 234 -25.14 5.48 -11.25
C SER A 234 -25.44 6.38 -12.42
N GLN A 235 -25.93 7.59 -12.17
CA GLN A 235 -26.27 8.54 -13.22
C GLN A 235 -25.17 9.53 -13.58
N GLY A 236 -24.14 9.69 -12.73
CA GLY A 236 -23.11 10.67 -13.05
C GLY A 236 -21.92 10.71 -12.11
N VAL A 237 -21.00 11.57 -12.46
CA VAL A 237 -19.78 11.86 -11.69
C VAL A 237 -20.00 13.15 -10.92
N GLY A 238 -19.90 13.11 -9.60
CA GLY A 238 -20.03 14.30 -8.75
C GLY A 238 -18.82 15.23 -8.89
N THR A 239 -19.01 16.50 -8.58
CA THR A 239 -17.97 17.54 -8.65
C THR A 239 -16.74 17.17 -7.83
N LEU A 240 -16.92 16.50 -6.68
CA LEU A 240 -15.82 16.07 -5.82
C LEU A 240 -14.89 15.10 -6.53
N ALA A 241 -15.39 14.22 -7.39
CA ALA A 241 -14.54 13.28 -8.13
C ALA A 241 -13.57 14.01 -9.07
N TYR A 242 -14.01 15.05 -9.76
CA TYR A 242 -13.15 15.87 -10.62
C TYR A 242 -12.09 16.61 -9.79
N VAL A 243 -12.48 17.19 -8.66
CA VAL A 243 -11.56 17.88 -7.75
C VAL A 243 -10.50 16.91 -7.24
N LEU A 244 -10.89 15.72 -6.77
CA LEU A 244 -9.94 14.71 -6.27
C LEU A 244 -9.04 14.18 -7.38
N ALA A 245 -9.54 13.99 -8.60
CA ALA A 245 -8.74 13.55 -9.74
C ALA A 245 -7.58 14.51 -10.08
N VAL A 246 -7.69 15.79 -9.71
CA VAL A 246 -6.63 16.80 -9.90
C VAL A 246 -5.82 17.01 -8.63
N VAL A 247 -6.48 17.17 -7.48
CA VAL A 247 -5.81 17.54 -6.22
C VAL A 247 -4.93 16.42 -5.69
N LEU A 248 -5.39 15.15 -5.75
CA LEU A 248 -4.60 14.03 -5.21
C LEU A 248 -3.26 13.81 -5.95
N PRO A 249 -3.19 13.82 -7.29
CA PRO A 249 -1.91 13.73 -8.00
C PRO A 249 -0.98 14.92 -7.71
N LEU A 250 -1.52 16.14 -7.56
CA LEU A 250 -0.71 17.31 -7.18
C LEU A 250 -0.12 17.15 -5.78
N LEU A 251 -0.92 16.72 -4.80
CA LEU A 251 -0.44 16.42 -3.45
C LEU A 251 0.59 15.30 -3.47
N ALA A 252 0.38 14.26 -4.28
CA ALA A 252 1.35 13.18 -4.44
C ALA A 252 2.69 13.70 -4.99
N ALA A 253 2.65 14.56 -6.01
CA ALA A 253 3.85 15.17 -6.58
C ALA A 253 4.61 16.04 -5.55
N ILE A 254 3.90 16.83 -4.76
CA ILE A 254 4.47 17.64 -3.67
C ILE A 254 5.11 16.74 -2.61
N ASN A 255 4.43 15.67 -2.19
CA ASN A 255 4.96 14.73 -1.20
C ASN A 255 6.25 14.04 -1.69
N TYR A 256 6.29 13.57 -2.95
CA TYR A 256 7.50 12.96 -3.52
C TYR A 256 8.64 13.96 -3.65
N TRP A 257 8.34 15.19 -4.08
CA TRP A 257 9.33 16.25 -4.15
C TRP A 257 9.90 16.57 -2.77
N ALA A 258 9.04 16.77 -1.76
CA ALA A 258 9.44 17.03 -0.39
C ALA A 258 10.27 15.87 0.19
N SER A 259 9.80 14.62 0.00
CA SER A 259 10.50 13.41 0.42
C SER A 259 11.91 13.34 -0.19
N PHE A 260 12.04 13.58 -1.49
CA PHE A 260 13.35 13.59 -2.16
C PHE A 260 14.24 14.75 -1.68
N HIS A 261 13.66 15.91 -1.41
CA HIS A 261 14.40 17.05 -0.87
C HIS A 261 14.96 16.76 0.52
N ILE A 262 14.16 16.15 1.40
CA ILE A 262 14.61 15.70 2.72
C ILE A 262 15.70 14.64 2.57
N PHE A 263 15.54 13.68 1.65
CA PHE A 263 16.51 12.62 1.41
C PHE A 263 17.88 13.16 0.97
N LYS A 264 17.94 14.22 0.14
CA LYS A 264 19.21 14.89 -0.23
C LYS A 264 19.96 15.43 0.98
N GLY A 265 19.24 15.82 2.02
CA GLY A 265 19.80 16.34 3.28
C GLY A 265 20.24 15.26 4.27
N PHE A 266 20.17 13.97 3.90
CA PHE A 266 20.60 12.91 4.79
C PHE A 266 22.09 13.00 5.10
N GLN A 267 22.40 13.19 6.40
CA GLN A 267 23.75 13.31 6.94
C GLN A 267 24.05 12.16 7.90
N LEU A 268 25.32 11.93 8.20
CA LEU A 268 25.77 10.92 9.17
C LEU A 268 25.30 11.25 10.59
N ILE A 269 25.27 12.53 10.93
CA ILE A 269 24.83 13.05 12.24
C ILE A 269 23.50 13.74 12.01
N THR A 270 22.44 13.23 12.59
CA THR A 270 21.08 13.75 12.46
C THR A 270 20.39 13.79 13.82
N ASN A 271 19.30 14.54 13.89
CA ASN A 271 18.43 14.60 15.06
C ASN A 271 17.92 13.20 15.46
N LYS A 272 17.58 13.02 16.74
CA LYS A 272 17.13 11.74 17.33
C LYS A 272 15.80 11.25 16.74
N TRP A 273 14.92 12.17 16.34
CA TRP A 273 13.55 11.88 15.91
C TRP A 273 13.28 12.09 14.43
N THR A 274 13.95 13.06 13.82
CA THR A 274 13.74 13.44 12.41
C THR A 274 15.04 13.38 11.62
N ASN A 275 14.93 13.14 10.33
CA ASN A 275 16.06 13.19 9.39
C ASN A 275 16.33 14.61 8.87
N TYR A 276 15.44 15.54 9.14
CA TYR A 276 15.56 16.94 8.72
C TYR A 276 15.82 17.83 9.92
N ASP A 277 16.89 18.63 9.86
CA ASP A 277 17.24 19.58 10.90
C ASP A 277 16.68 20.96 10.50
N ILE A 278 15.46 21.24 11.02
CA ILE A 278 14.72 22.47 10.70
C ILE A 278 15.47 23.72 11.27
N LEU A 279 16.34 23.50 12.25
CA LEU A 279 17.00 24.59 13.00
C LEU A 279 18.42 24.94 12.49
N LYS A 280 18.96 24.19 11.51
CA LYS A 280 20.23 24.53 10.87
C LYS A 280 19.97 25.15 9.50
N ARG A 281 19.77 26.42 9.50
CA ARG A 281 20.10 27.33 8.38
C ARG A 281 21.41 27.99 8.64
#